data_ecc2ec9861548c24a2edbea9f5b2cc38
#
_entry.id   ecc2ec9861548c24a2edbea9f5b2cc38
#
_cell.length_a   1.000
_cell.length_b   1.000
_cell.length_c   1.000
_cell.angle_alpha   90.00
_cell.angle_beta   90.00
_cell.angle_gamma   90.00
#
_symmetry.space_group_name_H-M   'P 1'
#
loop_
_entity.id
_entity.type
_entity.pdbx_description
1 polymer ?
#
loop_
_entity_poly.entity_id
_entity_poly.type
_entity_poly.pdbx_seq_one_letter_code
_entity_poly.pdbx_strand_id
1 'polypeptide(L)'
;SASTCARNPARSSTGCASRASASADACVRADGATAAMAAVEPDLDVIAVEVYQPGLAQLLGMILRSGLTNVRMIRGDGVVVLRELIPSGSLTAIRLFFPDPWPKSRHHKRRFVQRGTIELMADRLRPGGVLHIATDHLGYAEWIAETGDAEPALQRLDPATDLRHVPFSLDRPVTKFEGKGLQEERVINEFLWRRVH
;
A
#
# COMPACT_ATOMS: atom_id res chain seq x y z
N SER A 1 -44.29 -9.41 47.23
CA SER A 1 -44.48 -9.71 45.82
C SER A 1 -43.14 -9.76 45.13
N ALA A 2 -42.64 -10.97 44.95
CA ALA A 2 -41.36 -11.22 44.28
C ALA A 2 -41.59 -11.22 42.76
N SER A 3 -40.83 -10.36 42.00
CA SER A 3 -40.75 -10.43 40.55
C SER A 3 -39.46 -11.12 40.18
N THR A 4 -39.61 -12.31 39.66
CA THR A 4 -38.58 -13.20 39.16
C THR A 4 -38.00 -12.63 37.85
N CYS A 5 -36.73 -12.28 37.85
CA CYS A 5 -35.99 -11.92 36.65
C CYS A 5 -35.49 -13.21 35.97
N ALA A 6 -36.12 -13.57 34.87
CA ALA A 6 -35.74 -14.71 34.05
C ALA A 6 -34.38 -14.47 33.39
N ARG A 7 -33.41 -15.33 33.68
CA ARG A 7 -32.11 -15.41 32.98
C ARG A 7 -32.34 -16.06 31.62
N ASN A 8 -31.92 -15.39 30.57
CA ASN A 8 -31.89 -15.95 29.22
C ASN A 8 -30.53 -16.67 29.02
N PRO A 9 -30.48 -18.00 28.90
CA PRO A 9 -29.25 -18.72 28.60
C PRO A 9 -29.23 -19.05 27.12
N ALA A 10 -28.56 -18.25 26.30
CA ALA A 10 -28.05 -18.69 25.00
C ALA A 10 -27.27 -17.55 24.35
N ARG A 11 -26.04 -17.31 24.77
CA ARG A 11 -24.98 -16.87 23.87
C ARG A 11 -23.89 -17.92 23.93
N SER A 12 -24.03 -18.90 23.05
CA SER A 12 -22.97 -19.84 22.74
C SER A 12 -21.77 -19.05 22.23
N SER A 13 -20.68 -19.14 22.97
CA SER A 13 -19.33 -18.79 22.55
C SER A 13 -18.91 -19.78 21.47
N THR A 14 -19.24 -19.50 20.23
CA THR A 14 -18.72 -20.24 19.09
C THR A 14 -18.01 -19.29 18.17
N GLY A 15 -16.67 -19.47 18.11
CA GLY A 15 -15.91 -19.20 16.93
C GLY A 15 -15.32 -17.77 16.86
N CYS A 16 -14.29 -17.50 17.67
CA CYS A 16 -13.16 -16.80 17.10
C CYS A 16 -12.56 -17.75 16.05
N ALA A 17 -13.22 -17.85 14.90
CA ALA A 17 -12.61 -18.44 13.74
C ALA A 17 -11.38 -17.61 13.45
N SER A 18 -10.20 -18.18 13.64
CA SER A 18 -8.95 -17.70 13.13
C SER A 18 -9.21 -17.35 11.65
N ARG A 19 -9.27 -16.05 11.33
CA ARG A 19 -9.13 -15.62 9.94
C ARG A 19 -7.78 -16.16 9.51
N ALA A 20 -7.78 -17.22 8.73
CA ALA A 20 -6.61 -17.75 8.09
C ALA A 20 -5.95 -16.58 7.36
N SER A 21 -4.69 -16.33 7.67
CA SER A 21 -3.76 -15.36 7.11
C SER A 21 -4.39 -14.42 6.06
N ALA A 22 -5.07 -13.36 6.52
CA ALA A 22 -5.47 -12.29 5.64
C ALA A 22 -4.20 -11.72 5.03
N SER A 23 -4.09 -11.77 3.70
CA SER A 23 -2.97 -11.14 3.02
C SER A 23 -3.13 -9.63 3.21
N ALA A 24 -2.10 -8.97 3.73
CA ALA A 24 -2.12 -7.54 3.99
C ALA A 24 -1.25 -6.81 2.97
N ASP A 25 -1.80 -5.72 2.43
CA ASP A 25 -1.09 -4.79 1.57
C ASP A 25 -0.82 -3.48 2.33
N ALA A 26 0.38 -2.95 2.24
CA ALA A 26 0.66 -1.60 2.71
C ALA A 26 0.58 -0.61 1.54
N CYS A 27 -0.29 0.38 1.64
CA CYS A 27 -0.34 1.51 0.72
C CYS A 27 0.27 2.73 1.41
N VAL A 28 1.42 3.17 0.92
CA VAL A 28 2.09 4.39 1.42
C VAL A 28 1.61 5.56 0.56
N ARG A 29 0.66 6.24 1.00
CA ARG A 29 -0.09 7.42 0.57
C ARG A 29 -1.58 7.14 0.50
N ALA A 30 -2.30 7.68 1.46
CA ALA A 30 -3.74 7.52 1.58
C ALA A 30 -4.47 8.54 0.70
N ASP A 31 -5.01 8.09 -0.42
CA ASP A 31 -5.79 8.92 -1.35
C ASP A 31 -7.01 8.16 -1.93
N GLY A 32 -7.66 8.78 -2.92
CA GLY A 32 -8.81 8.17 -3.59
C GLY A 32 -8.51 6.85 -4.30
N ALA A 33 -7.27 6.63 -4.76
CA ALA A 33 -6.86 5.39 -5.37
C ALA A 33 -6.87 4.25 -4.35
N THR A 34 -6.42 4.50 -3.11
CA THR A 34 -6.45 3.51 -2.02
C THR A 34 -7.87 2.99 -1.76
N ALA A 35 -8.87 3.87 -1.67
CA ALA A 35 -10.26 3.45 -1.47
C ALA A 35 -10.81 2.65 -2.66
N ALA A 36 -10.49 3.07 -3.88
CA ALA A 36 -10.96 2.39 -5.08
C ALA A 36 -10.31 1.00 -5.25
N MET A 37 -9.01 0.87 -4.97
CA MET A 37 -8.32 -0.42 -4.98
C MET A 37 -8.89 -1.36 -3.91
N ALA A 38 -9.10 -0.87 -2.68
CA ALA A 38 -9.69 -1.66 -1.61
C ALA A 38 -11.13 -2.14 -1.92
N ALA A 39 -11.88 -1.36 -2.71
CA ALA A 39 -13.24 -1.74 -3.13
C ALA A 39 -13.27 -2.91 -4.11
N VAL A 40 -12.28 -3.01 -5.00
CA VAL A 40 -12.19 -4.11 -5.99
C VAL A 40 -11.43 -5.33 -5.44
N GLU A 41 -10.79 -5.18 -4.29
CA GLU A 41 -9.98 -6.21 -3.63
C GLU A 41 -10.50 -6.47 -2.19
N PRO A 42 -11.76 -6.91 -2.00
CA PRO A 42 -12.38 -7.02 -0.67
C PRO A 42 -11.72 -8.07 0.23
N ASP A 43 -11.02 -9.03 -0.34
CA ASP A 43 -10.30 -10.09 0.38
C ASP A 43 -8.90 -9.68 0.86
N LEU A 44 -8.42 -8.51 0.44
CA LEU A 44 -7.14 -7.95 0.88
C LEU A 44 -7.36 -6.90 1.97
N ASP A 45 -6.70 -7.06 3.12
CA ASP A 45 -6.64 -6.00 4.12
C ASP A 45 -5.61 -4.93 3.69
N VAL A 46 -6.02 -3.68 3.63
CA VAL A 46 -5.19 -2.54 3.20
C VAL A 46 -4.79 -1.69 4.40
N ILE A 47 -3.50 -1.46 4.56
CA ILE A 47 -2.95 -0.52 5.54
C ILE A 47 -2.56 0.77 4.81
N ALA A 48 -3.34 1.82 4.98
CA ALA A 48 -3.10 3.13 4.40
C ALA A 48 -2.28 4.00 5.36
N VAL A 49 -1.09 4.40 4.94
CA VAL A 49 -0.17 5.21 5.75
C VAL A 49 -0.03 6.60 5.14
N GLU A 50 -0.26 7.65 5.92
CA GLU A 50 -0.16 9.03 5.43
C GLU A 50 0.19 9.99 6.60
N VAL A 51 1.07 10.96 6.33
CA VAL A 51 1.39 12.04 7.28
C VAL A 51 0.43 13.23 7.14
N TYR A 52 -0.12 13.45 5.95
CA TYR A 52 -0.96 14.59 5.61
C TYR A 52 -2.39 14.39 6.09
N GLN A 53 -2.76 15.04 7.18
CA GLN A 53 -4.06 14.88 7.83
C GLN A 53 -5.28 15.09 6.91
N PRO A 54 -5.32 16.10 6.01
CA PRO A 54 -6.45 16.24 5.09
C PRO A 54 -6.61 15.08 4.11
N GLY A 55 -5.52 14.41 3.71
CA GLY A 55 -5.56 13.18 2.90
C GLY A 55 -6.26 12.05 3.63
N LEU A 56 -5.89 11.82 4.89
CA LEU A 56 -6.55 10.85 5.76
C LEU A 56 -8.04 11.15 5.96
N ALA A 57 -8.41 12.42 6.16
CA ALA A 57 -9.81 12.81 6.31
C ALA A 57 -10.62 12.51 5.03
N GLN A 58 -10.05 12.78 3.86
CA GLN A 58 -10.67 12.45 2.57
C GLN A 58 -10.86 10.93 2.41
N LEU A 59 -9.82 10.14 2.69
CA LEU A 59 -9.88 8.69 2.64
C LEU A 59 -10.92 8.13 3.61
N LEU A 60 -10.97 8.62 4.85
CA LEU A 60 -11.99 8.23 5.83
C LEU A 60 -13.42 8.49 5.30
N GLY A 61 -13.63 9.66 4.71
CA GLY A 61 -14.92 9.99 4.09
C GLY A 61 -15.27 9.02 2.94
N MET A 62 -14.30 8.56 2.16
CA MET A 62 -14.53 7.57 1.10
C MET A 62 -14.85 6.19 1.68
N ILE A 63 -14.08 5.73 2.67
CA ILE A 63 -14.32 4.46 3.38
C ILE A 63 -15.75 4.40 3.91
N LEU A 64 -16.19 5.45 4.60
CA LEU A 64 -17.52 5.51 5.19
C LEU A 64 -18.62 5.50 4.12
N ARG A 65 -18.50 6.30 3.05
CA ARG A 65 -19.48 6.34 1.96
C ARG A 65 -19.58 5.03 1.18
N SER A 66 -18.46 4.34 0.99
CA SER A 66 -18.40 3.09 0.22
C SER A 66 -18.58 1.84 1.09
N GLY A 67 -18.71 1.99 2.41
CA GLY A 67 -18.88 0.86 3.32
C GLY A 67 -17.67 -0.10 3.37
N LEU A 68 -16.46 0.41 3.09
CA LEU A 68 -15.25 -0.43 3.07
C LEU A 68 -14.89 -0.88 4.49
N THR A 69 -14.64 -2.17 4.66
CA THR A 69 -14.30 -2.78 5.95
C THR A 69 -12.87 -3.30 6.01
N ASN A 70 -12.18 -3.35 4.87
CA ASN A 70 -10.85 -3.90 4.69
C ASN A 70 -9.72 -2.85 4.69
N VAL A 71 -9.99 -1.59 5.05
CA VAL A 71 -8.98 -0.53 5.12
C VAL A 71 -8.69 -0.15 6.57
N ARG A 72 -7.43 -0.10 6.93
CA ARG A 72 -6.90 0.43 8.19
C ARG A 72 -6.02 1.63 7.90
N MET A 73 -6.20 2.73 8.63
CA MET A 73 -5.47 3.96 8.41
C MET A 73 -4.48 4.21 9.55
N ILE A 74 -3.24 4.56 9.20
CA ILE A 74 -2.20 4.94 10.15
C ILE A 74 -1.73 6.35 9.78
N ARG A 75 -1.81 7.29 10.73
CA ARG A 75 -1.18 8.59 10.60
C ARG A 75 0.27 8.49 11.06
N GLY A 76 1.22 8.56 10.13
CA GLY A 76 2.63 8.46 10.48
C GLY A 76 3.55 8.49 9.27
N ASP A 77 4.84 8.51 9.56
CA ASP A 77 5.88 8.33 8.56
C ASP A 77 5.90 6.88 8.06
N GLY A 78 5.83 6.67 6.75
CA GLY A 78 5.76 5.34 6.15
C GLY A 78 6.99 4.48 6.46
N VAL A 79 8.18 5.08 6.57
CA VAL A 79 9.41 4.35 6.92
C VAL A 79 9.36 3.88 8.37
N VAL A 80 8.87 4.71 9.27
CA VAL A 80 8.69 4.35 10.68
C VAL A 80 7.65 3.24 10.82
N VAL A 81 6.51 3.36 10.14
CA VAL A 81 5.46 2.33 10.16
C VAL A 81 6.00 1.00 9.64
N LEU A 82 6.69 0.98 8.50
CA LEU A 82 7.30 -0.23 7.95
C LEU A 82 8.30 -0.86 8.93
N ARG A 83 9.10 -0.05 9.60
CA ARG A 83 10.16 -0.53 10.50
C ARG A 83 9.62 -1.07 11.81
N GLU A 84 8.69 -0.33 12.45
CA GLU A 84 8.29 -0.57 13.83
C GLU A 84 6.98 -1.37 13.96
N LEU A 85 6.10 -1.32 12.94
CA LEU A 85 4.77 -1.89 13.06
C LEU A 85 4.51 -3.07 12.12
N ILE A 86 5.30 -3.22 11.06
CA ILE A 86 5.11 -4.28 10.07
C ILE A 86 6.17 -5.37 10.28
N PRO A 87 5.78 -6.62 10.56
CA PRO A 87 6.72 -7.72 10.66
C PRO A 87 7.40 -8.05 9.32
N SER A 88 8.61 -8.58 9.36
CA SER A 88 9.29 -9.14 8.18
C SER A 88 8.43 -10.21 7.51
N GLY A 89 8.39 -10.22 6.19
CA GLY A 89 7.72 -11.24 5.40
C GLY A 89 6.20 -11.29 5.55
N SER A 90 5.55 -10.20 6.00
CA SER A 90 4.12 -10.19 6.30
C SER A 90 3.23 -9.57 5.21
N LEU A 91 3.78 -8.74 4.33
CA LEU A 91 3.00 -8.03 3.32
C LEU A 91 2.95 -8.80 2.00
N THR A 92 1.77 -8.85 1.38
CA THR A 92 1.56 -9.35 0.02
C THR A 92 2.02 -8.34 -1.02
N ALA A 93 1.78 -7.05 -0.75
CA ALA A 93 2.22 -5.97 -1.61
C ALA A 93 2.56 -4.71 -0.82
N ILE A 94 3.41 -3.87 -1.42
CA ILE A 94 3.64 -2.49 -1.02
C ILE A 94 3.40 -1.63 -2.25
N ARG A 95 2.48 -0.65 -2.11
CA ARG A 95 2.13 0.30 -3.17
C ARG A 95 2.57 1.70 -2.76
N LEU A 96 3.51 2.27 -3.52
CA LEU A 96 4.07 3.61 -3.29
C LEU A 96 3.82 4.48 -4.53
N PHE A 97 2.78 5.29 -4.50
CA PHE A 97 2.39 6.10 -5.64
C PHE A 97 2.72 7.58 -5.44
N PHE A 98 3.35 8.16 -6.45
CA PHE A 98 3.71 9.58 -6.53
C PHE A 98 4.40 10.11 -5.26
N PRO A 99 5.45 9.42 -4.74
CA PRO A 99 6.24 9.96 -3.64
C PRO A 99 6.89 11.27 -4.05
N ASP A 100 7.12 12.17 -3.08
CA ASP A 100 7.70 13.48 -3.34
C ASP A 100 9.04 13.38 -4.08
N PRO A 101 9.17 13.97 -5.30
CA PRO A 101 10.33 13.77 -6.15
C PRO A 101 11.58 14.55 -5.69
N TRP A 102 11.42 15.60 -4.86
CA TRP A 102 12.49 16.48 -4.41
C TRP A 102 13.47 16.83 -5.54
N PRO A 103 13.08 17.68 -6.54
CA PRO A 103 13.84 17.86 -7.80
C PRO A 103 15.27 18.38 -7.61
N LYS A 104 15.49 19.20 -6.56
CA LYS A 104 16.81 19.78 -6.31
C LYS A 104 17.76 18.74 -5.71
N SER A 105 18.95 18.53 -6.29
CA SER A 105 19.93 17.50 -5.89
C SER A 105 20.28 17.53 -4.40
N ARG A 106 20.39 18.72 -3.78
CA ARG A 106 20.61 18.87 -2.33
C ARG A 106 19.50 18.28 -1.46
N HIS A 107 18.32 18.01 -2.05
CA HIS A 107 17.14 17.44 -1.37
C HIS A 107 16.93 15.95 -1.67
N HIS A 108 17.68 15.31 -2.56
CA HIS A 108 17.52 13.91 -2.93
C HIS A 108 17.56 12.97 -1.72
N LYS A 109 18.29 13.32 -0.65
CA LYS A 109 18.30 12.60 0.62
C LYS A 109 16.93 12.53 1.33
N ARG A 110 15.95 13.36 0.91
CA ARG A 110 14.58 13.39 1.44
C ARG A 110 13.63 12.48 0.65
N ARG A 111 14.06 11.96 -0.51
CA ARG A 111 13.26 11.05 -1.31
C ARG A 111 12.93 9.82 -0.48
N PHE A 112 11.70 9.34 -0.60
CA PHE A 112 11.28 8.13 0.09
C PHE A 112 12.09 6.91 -0.40
N VAL A 113 12.29 6.78 -1.71
CA VAL A 113 13.08 5.70 -2.29
C VAL A 113 14.56 6.00 -2.11
N GLN A 114 15.18 5.22 -1.23
CA GLN A 114 16.61 5.14 -0.92
C GLN A 114 16.98 3.66 -0.82
N ARG A 115 18.26 3.31 -0.91
CA ARG A 115 18.69 1.90 -0.76
C ARG A 115 18.14 1.25 0.52
N GLY A 116 18.30 1.90 1.67
CA GLY A 116 17.81 1.37 2.94
C GLY A 116 16.28 1.27 3.06
N THR A 117 15.51 2.09 2.33
CA THR A 117 14.04 1.96 2.30
C THR A 117 13.58 0.89 1.32
N ILE A 118 14.29 0.68 0.20
CA ILE A 118 14.02 -0.44 -0.71
C ILE A 118 14.32 -1.77 -0.01
N GLU A 119 15.48 -1.89 0.66
CA GLU A 119 15.83 -3.06 1.48
C GLU A 119 14.77 -3.33 2.55
N LEU A 120 14.32 -2.30 3.28
CA LEU A 120 13.27 -2.42 4.27
C LEU A 120 11.94 -2.89 3.64
N MET A 121 11.54 -2.33 2.50
CA MET A 121 10.33 -2.76 1.81
C MET A 121 10.43 -4.20 1.32
N ALA A 122 11.58 -4.60 0.78
CA ALA A 122 11.85 -5.97 0.37
C ALA A 122 11.74 -6.95 1.56
N ASP A 123 12.31 -6.59 2.72
CA ASP A 123 12.22 -7.41 3.92
C ASP A 123 10.78 -7.56 4.43
N ARG A 124 9.94 -6.52 4.34
CA ARG A 124 8.54 -6.57 4.79
C ARG A 124 7.63 -7.38 3.88
N LEU A 125 7.95 -7.46 2.60
CA LEU A 125 7.23 -8.32 1.66
C LEU A 125 7.47 -9.80 1.99
N ARG A 126 6.43 -10.64 1.87
CA ARG A 126 6.59 -12.10 1.88
C ARG A 126 7.29 -12.57 0.59
N PRO A 127 7.90 -13.75 0.54
CA PRO A 127 8.35 -14.35 -0.72
C PRO A 127 7.23 -14.37 -1.75
N GLY A 128 7.50 -13.91 -2.97
CA GLY A 128 6.49 -13.70 -4.01
C GLY A 128 5.64 -12.44 -3.87
N GLY A 129 5.80 -11.68 -2.78
CA GLY A 129 5.16 -10.37 -2.61
C GLY A 129 5.70 -9.33 -3.58
N VAL A 130 4.92 -8.27 -3.85
CA VAL A 130 5.20 -7.31 -4.92
C VAL A 130 5.37 -5.90 -4.38
N LEU A 131 6.42 -5.23 -4.81
CA LEU A 131 6.62 -3.79 -4.67
C LEU A 131 6.17 -3.09 -5.95
N HIS A 132 5.20 -2.17 -5.83
CA HIS A 132 4.68 -1.38 -6.94
C HIS A 132 4.91 0.11 -6.67
N ILE A 133 5.67 0.78 -7.53
CA ILE A 133 5.99 2.21 -7.41
C ILE A 133 5.59 2.92 -8.69
N ALA A 134 4.93 4.09 -8.57
CA ALA A 134 4.61 4.95 -9.70
C ALA A 134 5.06 6.40 -9.44
N THR A 135 5.55 7.08 -10.49
CA THR A 135 5.94 8.49 -10.45
C THR A 135 5.78 9.15 -11.82
N ASP A 136 5.46 10.44 -11.83
CA ASP A 136 5.39 11.30 -13.04
C ASP A 136 6.66 12.14 -13.25
N HIS A 137 7.67 11.98 -12.40
CA HIS A 137 8.92 12.76 -12.45
C HIS A 137 10.06 11.92 -13.01
N LEU A 138 10.52 12.21 -14.23
CA LEU A 138 11.52 11.42 -14.96
C LEU A 138 12.80 11.15 -14.15
N GLY A 139 13.47 12.20 -13.63
CA GLY A 139 14.71 12.02 -12.86
C GLY A 139 14.51 11.30 -11.50
N TYR A 140 13.26 11.12 -11.06
CA TYR A 140 12.97 10.26 -9.93
C TYR A 140 12.66 8.82 -10.39
N ALA A 141 12.05 8.67 -11.57
CA ALA A 141 11.83 7.38 -12.20
C ALA A 141 13.16 6.64 -12.44
N GLU A 142 14.15 7.33 -12.99
CA GLU A 142 15.51 6.79 -13.19
C GLU A 142 16.12 6.31 -11.87
N TRP A 143 16.05 7.13 -10.82
CA TRP A 143 16.53 6.78 -9.49
C TRP A 143 15.80 5.60 -8.87
N ILE A 144 14.47 5.53 -9.01
CA ILE A 144 13.64 4.41 -8.53
C ILE A 144 14.05 3.11 -9.22
N ALA A 145 14.20 3.16 -10.56
CA ALA A 145 14.62 2.01 -11.35
C ALA A 145 15.99 1.49 -10.90
N GLU A 146 16.99 2.38 -10.85
CA GLU A 146 18.35 2.04 -10.44
C GLU A 146 18.39 1.45 -9.02
N THR A 147 17.68 2.08 -8.08
CA THR A 147 17.69 1.66 -6.68
C THR A 147 16.97 0.33 -6.47
N GLY A 148 15.84 0.12 -7.15
CA GLY A 148 15.06 -1.12 -7.06
C GLY A 148 15.75 -2.30 -7.73
N ASP A 149 16.38 -2.08 -8.89
CA ASP A 149 17.12 -3.13 -9.62
C ASP A 149 18.43 -3.53 -8.93
N ALA A 150 18.97 -2.64 -8.07
CA ALA A 150 20.16 -2.93 -7.27
C ALA A 150 19.86 -3.78 -6.01
N GLU A 151 18.58 -3.99 -5.64
CA GLU A 151 18.21 -4.78 -4.46
C GLU A 151 18.19 -6.28 -4.77
N PRO A 152 19.10 -7.08 -4.18
CA PRO A 152 19.22 -8.51 -4.53
C PRO A 152 17.98 -9.34 -4.20
N ALA A 153 17.16 -8.92 -3.22
CA ALA A 153 15.95 -9.61 -2.83
C ALA A 153 14.77 -9.33 -3.77
N LEU A 154 14.93 -8.41 -4.73
CA LEU A 154 13.89 -7.99 -5.66
C LEU A 154 14.24 -8.37 -7.10
N GLN A 155 13.29 -8.95 -7.80
CA GLN A 155 13.36 -9.21 -9.24
C GLN A 155 12.35 -8.30 -9.95
N ARG A 156 12.81 -7.50 -10.91
CA ARG A 156 11.94 -6.68 -11.73
C ARG A 156 10.99 -7.56 -12.54
N LEU A 157 9.72 -7.16 -12.58
CA LEU A 157 8.70 -7.79 -13.39
C LEU A 157 8.54 -7.03 -14.71
N ASP A 158 8.38 -7.78 -15.81
CA ASP A 158 7.96 -7.22 -17.09
C ASP A 158 6.41 -7.16 -17.11
N PRO A 159 5.81 -5.96 -17.22
CA PRO A 159 4.36 -5.83 -17.32
C PRO A 159 3.73 -6.63 -18.46
N ALA A 160 4.45 -6.88 -19.56
CA ALA A 160 3.91 -7.59 -20.71
C ALA A 160 3.77 -9.11 -20.46
N THR A 161 4.62 -9.70 -19.61
CA THR A 161 4.72 -11.17 -19.45
C THR A 161 4.36 -11.65 -18.05
N ASP A 162 4.64 -10.85 -17.02
CA ASP A 162 4.64 -11.30 -15.63
C ASP A 162 3.36 -10.94 -14.84
N LEU A 163 2.46 -10.14 -15.42
CA LEU A 163 1.27 -9.63 -14.71
C LEU A 163 0.29 -10.72 -14.27
N ARG A 164 0.28 -11.87 -14.94
CA ARG A 164 -0.60 -13.00 -14.59
C ARG A 164 -0.35 -13.58 -13.19
N HIS A 165 0.77 -13.23 -12.57
CA HIS A 165 1.21 -13.76 -11.28
C HIS A 165 1.24 -12.70 -10.18
N VAL A 166 0.74 -11.49 -10.44
CA VAL A 166 0.61 -10.43 -9.45
C VAL A 166 -0.63 -10.72 -8.59
N PRO A 167 -0.51 -10.73 -7.26
CA PRO A 167 -1.59 -11.15 -6.35
C PRO A 167 -2.70 -10.10 -6.16
N PHE A 168 -2.71 -9.03 -6.94
CA PHE A 168 -3.67 -7.92 -6.86
C PHE A 168 -3.89 -7.30 -8.25
N SER A 169 -4.97 -6.52 -8.39
CA SER A 169 -5.23 -5.79 -9.64
C SER A 169 -4.22 -4.65 -9.83
N LEU A 170 -3.69 -4.54 -11.05
CA LEU A 170 -2.89 -3.40 -11.48
C LEU A 170 -3.75 -2.26 -12.04
N ASP A 171 -5.06 -2.50 -12.21
CA ASP A 171 -6.02 -1.48 -12.65
C ASP A 171 -6.17 -0.40 -11.58
N ARG A 172 -5.20 0.48 -11.56
CA ARG A 172 -5.15 1.61 -10.66
C ARG A 172 -6.05 2.73 -11.18
N PRO A 173 -7.04 3.19 -10.40
CA PRO A 173 -7.85 4.33 -10.81
C PRO A 173 -6.96 5.58 -10.93
N VAL A 174 -7.25 6.40 -11.93
CA VAL A 174 -6.56 7.68 -12.16
C VAL A 174 -6.69 8.57 -10.93
N THR A 175 -5.57 8.91 -10.30
CA THR A 175 -5.56 9.80 -9.14
C THR A 175 -5.74 11.26 -9.57
N LYS A 176 -6.11 12.15 -8.64
CA LYS A 176 -6.17 13.61 -8.92
C LYS A 176 -4.81 14.18 -9.34
N PHE A 177 -3.71 13.60 -8.87
CA PHE A 177 -2.35 14.01 -9.25
C PHE A 177 -2.01 13.55 -10.65
N GLU A 178 -2.42 12.34 -11.00
CA GLU A 178 -2.30 11.78 -12.34
C GLU A 178 -3.17 12.54 -13.33
N GLY A 179 -4.40 12.90 -12.96
CA GLY A 179 -5.26 13.76 -13.79
C GLY A 179 -4.63 15.12 -14.11
N LYS A 180 -3.89 15.72 -13.17
CA LYS A 180 -3.07 16.91 -13.43
C LYS A 180 -1.86 16.60 -14.32
N GLY A 181 -1.16 15.48 -14.07
CA GLY A 181 -0.03 15.02 -14.88
C GLY A 181 -0.45 14.76 -16.33
N LEU A 182 -1.60 14.10 -16.54
CA LEU A 182 -2.16 13.86 -17.87
C LEU A 182 -2.57 15.16 -18.58
N GLN A 183 -3.08 16.16 -17.86
CA GLN A 183 -3.35 17.51 -18.42
C GLN A 183 -2.07 18.25 -18.81
N GLU A 184 -0.93 17.91 -18.19
CA GLU A 184 0.38 18.48 -18.48
C GLU A 184 1.23 17.55 -19.37
N GLU A 185 0.61 16.54 -20.03
CA GLU A 185 1.25 15.54 -20.90
C GLU A 185 2.43 14.76 -20.25
N ARG A 186 2.41 14.62 -18.90
CA ARG A 186 3.46 13.88 -18.19
C ARG A 186 3.28 12.39 -18.34
N VAL A 187 4.36 11.71 -18.70
CA VAL A 187 4.41 10.25 -18.75
C VAL A 187 4.50 9.68 -17.33
N ILE A 188 3.61 8.77 -17.00
CA ILE A 188 3.67 8.03 -15.75
C ILE A 188 4.60 6.83 -15.92
N ASN A 189 5.59 6.75 -15.06
CA ASN A 189 6.51 5.62 -15.01
C ASN A 189 6.10 4.72 -13.86
N GLU A 190 5.81 3.46 -14.17
CA GLU A 190 5.43 2.43 -13.21
C GLU A 190 6.48 1.32 -13.16
N PHE A 191 6.76 0.85 -11.96
CA PHE A 191 7.76 -0.15 -11.68
C PHE A 191 7.19 -1.22 -10.76
N LEU A 192 7.46 -2.48 -11.10
CA LEU A 192 7.06 -3.64 -10.31
C LEU A 192 8.27 -4.53 -10.06
N TRP A 193 8.42 -4.95 -8.81
CA TRP A 193 9.39 -5.97 -8.42
C TRP A 193 8.72 -7.02 -7.57
N ARG A 194 9.16 -8.27 -7.72
CA ARG A 194 8.76 -9.39 -6.89
C ARG A 194 9.87 -9.74 -5.92
N ARG A 195 9.54 -9.97 -4.65
CA ARG A 195 10.49 -10.55 -3.70
C ARG A 195 10.76 -12.00 -4.06
N VAL A 196 12.06 -12.37 -4.21
CA VAL A 196 12.47 -13.71 -4.66
C VAL A 196 12.74 -14.70 -3.53
N HIS A 197 13.12 -14.26 -2.31
CA HIS A 197 13.34 -15.09 -1.12
C HIS A 197 13.15 -14.33 0.18
#